data_2c5cde24e46b33406d4902fd860edc94
#
_entry.id   2c5cde24e46b33406d4902fd860edc94
#
_cell.length_a   1.000
_cell.length_b   1.000
_cell.length_c   1.000
_cell.angle_alpha   90.00
_cell.angle_beta   90.00
_cell.angle_gamma   90.00
#
_symmetry.space_group_name_H-M   'P 1'
#
loop_
_entity.id
_entity.type
_entity.pdbx_description
1 polymer ?
#
loop_
_entity_poly.entity_id
_entity_poly.type
_entity_poly.pdbx_seq_one_letter_code
_entity_poly.pdbx_strand_id
1 'polypeptide(L)'
;MPVAMDLPGVEILAPVTERYAEILTPEAVAFVVDLHRTFNERRRMLLSARQERQKRLDAGEKPAFLEETRAIRETAWTVAPLPADILDRRVEITGPVDRKMIINALNSGAKVFMADFEDSSTPTWSNLLEGHINLRDAIRRTIAYADPSAGKQYKLNEKVAVLFIRPRGWHLEERHVLVDGEPMSGSIFDFGLYFFHNASELVARGSGPYFYLPKMESHLEARLWNDVFIRAQKNIDLPQGTIKGTVLIETILASFEMDEILYELRDHSAGLNCGRWDYIFSFIKKFANDPHAVLPNRAQVTMTTHFMRSYSRLAIKTCHKRNVHAMGGMSAFIPIKSDPVANDIAIAQVRADKEREAGDGHDGTWVAHPGLVPVALEIFDRLMPQPNQISKQLPDYNPSAEDLLQVPEGEITETGLKQNVAIGLGYLEAWFRGIGCVPLFNLMEDAATAEISRAQLWQWVHHKAKLADGRVVDLALVESVIAGELNRQKNAVDATRCAAYEEAADLMRELLRAPKFMDFLTLPAYQRVLKEEKFATD
;
A
#
# COMPACT_ATOMS: atom_id res chain seq x y z
N MET A 1 -4.39 17.41 28.62
CA MET A 1 -3.06 17.21 29.23
C MET A 1 -2.53 15.89 28.70
N PRO A 2 -1.26 15.78 28.32
CA PRO A 2 -0.69 14.49 27.95
C PRO A 2 -0.87 13.52 29.13
N VAL A 3 -1.34 12.33 28.86
CA VAL A 3 -1.38 11.28 29.86
C VAL A 3 0.05 10.84 30.11
N ALA A 4 0.60 11.19 31.28
CA ALA A 4 1.90 10.69 31.69
C ALA A 4 1.75 9.16 31.84
N MET A 5 2.17 8.42 30.82
CA MET A 5 2.41 7.00 31.01
C MET A 5 3.64 6.83 31.88
N ASP A 6 3.58 5.92 32.84
CA ASP A 6 4.68 5.63 33.77
C ASP A 6 5.81 4.83 33.08
N LEU A 7 6.08 5.17 31.80
CA LEU A 7 7.12 4.57 30.96
C LEU A 7 8.17 5.61 30.66
N PRO A 8 9.39 5.47 31.22
CA PRO A 8 10.45 6.45 31.01
C PRO A 8 10.76 6.67 29.52
N GLY A 9 10.85 7.96 29.13
CA GLY A 9 11.19 8.35 27.77
C GLY A 9 10.05 8.20 26.75
N VAL A 10 8.81 7.97 27.18
CA VAL A 10 7.64 7.86 26.32
C VAL A 10 6.70 9.04 26.54
N GLU A 11 6.35 9.74 25.46
CA GLU A 11 5.42 10.86 25.49
C GLU A 11 4.34 10.65 24.42
N ILE A 12 3.07 10.78 24.81
CA ILE A 12 1.94 10.81 23.88
C ILE A 12 1.48 12.26 23.78
N LEU A 13 1.68 12.86 22.61
CA LEU A 13 1.40 14.28 22.37
C LEU A 13 -0.08 14.55 22.08
N ALA A 14 -0.86 13.50 21.79
CA ALA A 14 -2.25 13.58 21.43
C ALA A 14 -3.17 13.18 22.59
N PRO A 15 -4.45 13.63 22.62
CA PRO A 15 -5.39 13.27 23.66
C PRO A 15 -5.66 11.76 23.70
N VAL A 16 -5.55 11.17 24.90
CA VAL A 16 -5.95 9.78 25.15
C VAL A 16 -7.30 9.79 25.87
N THR A 17 -8.38 9.51 25.14
CA THR A 17 -9.73 9.36 25.71
C THR A 17 -9.84 8.00 26.43
N GLU A 18 -10.89 7.80 27.23
CA GLU A 18 -11.17 6.49 27.85
C GLU A 18 -11.20 5.37 26.80
N ARG A 19 -11.82 5.65 25.65
CA ARG A 19 -11.91 4.72 24.52
C ARG A 19 -10.53 4.38 23.91
N TYR A 20 -9.66 5.39 23.79
CA TYR A 20 -8.31 5.18 23.24
C TYR A 20 -7.39 4.48 24.26
N ALA A 21 -7.63 4.67 25.54
CA ALA A 21 -6.92 3.95 26.60
C ALA A 21 -7.16 2.43 26.56
N GLU A 22 -8.26 1.98 25.93
CA GLU A 22 -8.49 0.54 25.70
C GLU A 22 -7.48 -0.10 24.73
N ILE A 23 -6.86 0.71 23.86
CA ILE A 23 -5.80 0.29 22.93
C ILE A 23 -4.41 0.66 23.47
N LEU A 24 -4.28 1.85 24.03
CA LEU A 24 -3.05 2.36 24.61
C LEU A 24 -2.90 1.95 26.08
N THR A 25 -3.10 0.65 26.38
CA THR A 25 -2.85 0.15 27.73
C THR A 25 -1.35 0.22 28.04
N PRO A 26 -0.94 0.34 29.32
CA PRO A 26 0.48 0.38 29.70
C PRO A 26 1.29 -0.78 29.11
N GLU A 27 0.72 -2.00 29.09
CA GLU A 27 1.36 -3.20 28.56
C GLU A 27 1.50 -3.15 27.04
N ALA A 28 0.47 -2.67 26.31
CA ALA A 28 0.50 -2.53 24.87
C ALA A 28 1.54 -1.47 24.44
N VAL A 29 1.58 -0.33 25.14
CA VAL A 29 2.58 0.71 24.89
C VAL A 29 4.00 0.21 25.22
N ALA A 30 4.18 -0.48 26.35
CA ALA A 30 5.47 -1.08 26.69
C ALA A 30 5.94 -2.07 25.62
N PHE A 31 5.02 -2.87 25.06
CA PHE A 31 5.32 -3.81 23.97
C PHE A 31 5.79 -3.11 22.71
N VAL A 32 5.09 -2.08 22.23
CA VAL A 32 5.50 -1.37 21.01
C VAL A 32 6.77 -0.55 21.21
N VAL A 33 6.98 0.00 22.41
CA VAL A 33 8.21 0.71 22.78
C VAL A 33 9.41 -0.24 22.82
N ASP A 34 9.25 -1.44 23.34
CA ASP A 34 10.30 -2.46 23.31
C ASP A 34 10.73 -2.81 21.88
N LEU A 35 9.76 -3.03 20.99
CA LEU A 35 10.03 -3.27 19.57
C LEU A 35 10.72 -2.05 18.93
N HIS A 36 10.21 -0.84 19.19
CA HIS A 36 10.78 0.37 18.64
C HIS A 36 12.23 0.58 19.09
N ARG A 37 12.52 0.52 20.37
CA ARG A 37 13.88 0.68 20.92
C ARG A 37 14.85 -0.38 20.38
N THR A 38 14.35 -1.61 20.17
CA THR A 38 15.17 -2.71 19.64
C THR A 38 15.53 -2.53 18.17
N PHE A 39 14.61 -1.98 17.35
CA PHE A 39 14.74 -2.06 15.90
C PHE A 39 14.84 -0.71 15.17
N ASN A 40 14.52 0.42 15.83
CA ASN A 40 14.44 1.71 15.14
C ASN A 40 15.80 2.20 14.61
N GLU A 41 16.90 1.93 15.31
CA GLU A 41 18.23 2.30 14.81
C GLU A 41 18.51 1.57 13.49
N ARG A 42 18.28 0.26 13.44
CA ARG A 42 18.45 -0.53 12.20
C ARG A 42 17.49 -0.08 11.10
N ARG A 43 16.24 0.27 11.42
CA ARG A 43 15.31 0.88 10.46
C ARG A 43 15.91 2.15 9.84
N ARG A 44 16.42 3.06 10.66
CA ARG A 44 17.04 4.31 10.20
C ARG A 44 18.27 4.06 9.33
N MET A 45 19.11 3.09 9.69
CA MET A 45 20.25 2.67 8.87
C MET A 45 19.82 2.18 7.49
N LEU A 46 18.76 1.37 7.41
CA LEU A 46 18.24 0.87 6.13
C LEU A 46 17.62 1.98 5.28
N LEU A 47 16.92 2.93 5.89
CA LEU A 47 16.41 4.11 5.19
C LEU A 47 17.56 5.00 4.67
N SER A 48 18.62 5.15 5.43
CA SER A 48 19.83 5.84 4.97
C SER A 48 20.50 5.10 3.80
N ALA A 49 20.52 3.76 3.84
CA ALA A 49 21.05 2.95 2.75
C ALA A 49 20.26 3.12 1.44
N ARG A 50 18.94 3.38 1.51
CA ARG A 50 18.14 3.75 0.32
C ARG A 50 18.67 5.02 -0.34
N GLN A 51 19.04 6.02 0.46
CA GLN A 51 19.58 7.30 -0.05
C GLN A 51 20.96 7.10 -0.71
N GLU A 52 21.81 6.25 -0.13
CA GLU A 52 23.11 5.94 -0.73
C GLU A 52 22.94 5.13 -2.03
N ARG A 53 21.98 4.21 -2.08
CA ARG A 53 21.65 3.49 -3.33
C ARG A 53 21.11 4.44 -4.38
N GLN A 54 20.28 5.43 -4.00
CA GLN A 54 19.78 6.46 -4.93
C GLN A 54 20.91 7.27 -5.56
N LYS A 55 21.92 7.67 -4.78
CA LYS A 55 23.10 8.38 -5.31
C LYS A 55 23.84 7.58 -6.38
N ARG A 56 23.93 6.26 -6.22
CA ARG A 56 24.55 5.38 -7.23
C ARG A 56 23.71 5.28 -8.50
N LEU A 57 22.38 5.17 -8.35
CA LEU A 57 21.45 5.18 -9.48
C LEU A 57 21.53 6.50 -10.25
N ASP A 58 21.57 7.63 -9.54
CA ASP A 58 21.74 8.97 -10.12
C ASP A 58 23.08 9.12 -10.85
N ALA A 59 24.11 8.38 -10.43
CA ALA A 59 25.41 8.30 -11.09
C ALA A 59 25.44 7.32 -12.28
N GLY A 60 24.31 6.67 -12.62
CA GLY A 60 24.16 5.81 -13.79
C GLY A 60 24.26 4.30 -13.50
N GLU A 61 24.43 3.88 -12.23
CA GLU A 61 24.31 2.46 -11.87
C GLU A 61 22.89 1.97 -12.20
N LYS A 62 22.78 0.76 -12.74
CA LYS A 62 21.48 0.15 -13.01
C LYS A 62 21.18 -0.95 -11.99
N PRO A 63 19.92 -1.12 -11.58
CA PRO A 63 19.53 -2.27 -10.76
C PRO A 63 19.87 -3.59 -11.47
N ALA A 64 20.35 -4.55 -10.69
CA ALA A 64 20.65 -5.89 -11.16
C ALA A 64 20.38 -6.91 -10.06
N PHE A 65 20.25 -8.17 -10.44
CA PHE A 65 20.21 -9.28 -9.49
C PHE A 65 21.54 -9.36 -8.72
N LEU A 66 21.47 -9.45 -7.39
CA LEU A 66 22.62 -9.40 -6.51
C LEU A 66 23.51 -10.64 -6.69
N GLU A 67 24.77 -10.46 -7.00
CA GLU A 67 25.70 -11.59 -7.18
C GLU A 67 26.04 -12.28 -5.86
N GLU A 68 26.17 -11.51 -4.77
CA GLU A 68 26.47 -12.01 -3.42
C GLU A 68 25.39 -12.93 -2.85
N THR A 69 24.14 -12.81 -3.33
CA THR A 69 22.99 -13.64 -2.89
C THR A 69 22.61 -14.70 -3.92
N ARG A 70 23.39 -14.89 -4.98
CA ARG A 70 23.11 -15.86 -6.05
C ARG A 70 22.77 -17.25 -5.52
N ALA A 71 23.46 -17.72 -4.49
CA ALA A 71 23.21 -19.00 -3.87
C ALA A 71 21.77 -19.16 -3.35
N ILE A 72 21.15 -18.07 -2.86
CA ILE A 72 19.75 -18.09 -2.43
C ILE A 72 18.83 -18.37 -3.60
N ARG A 73 19.09 -17.75 -4.75
CA ARG A 73 18.29 -17.95 -5.96
C ARG A 73 18.46 -19.33 -6.59
N GLU A 74 19.65 -19.94 -6.48
CA GLU A 74 19.99 -21.19 -7.16
C GLU A 74 19.74 -22.44 -6.31
N THR A 75 19.84 -22.35 -4.98
CA THR A 75 19.64 -23.51 -4.09
C THR A 75 18.18 -23.88 -3.89
N ALA A 76 17.96 -25.16 -3.54
CA ALA A 76 16.64 -25.69 -3.22
C ALA A 76 16.27 -25.36 -1.77
N TRP A 77 15.20 -24.59 -1.60
CA TRP A 77 14.55 -24.31 -0.33
C TRP A 77 13.10 -23.89 -0.60
N THR A 78 12.24 -23.98 0.40
CA THR A 78 10.84 -23.55 0.33
C THR A 78 10.46 -22.73 1.56
N VAL A 79 9.40 -21.98 1.41
CA VAL A 79 8.73 -21.29 2.52
C VAL A 79 8.06 -22.34 3.41
N ALA A 80 7.93 -22.04 4.70
CA ALA A 80 7.20 -22.88 5.65
C ALA A 80 5.73 -23.06 5.23
N PRO A 81 5.09 -24.18 5.57
CA PRO A 81 3.70 -24.45 5.19
C PRO A 81 2.74 -23.32 5.60
N LEU A 82 1.77 -23.05 4.74
CA LEU A 82 0.74 -22.05 4.98
C LEU A 82 -0.36 -22.60 5.90
N PRO A 83 -0.96 -21.77 6.76
CA PRO A 83 -2.17 -22.10 7.51
C PRO A 83 -3.33 -22.45 6.59
N ALA A 84 -4.22 -23.34 7.07
CA ALA A 84 -5.33 -23.88 6.27
C ALA A 84 -6.32 -22.82 5.79
N ASP A 85 -6.55 -21.76 6.59
CA ASP A 85 -7.50 -20.68 6.30
C ASP A 85 -7.02 -19.72 5.22
N ILE A 86 -5.73 -19.75 4.85
CA ILE A 86 -5.15 -18.93 3.78
C ILE A 86 -4.60 -19.74 2.60
N LEU A 87 -4.99 -21.00 2.45
CA LEU A 87 -4.62 -21.80 1.28
C LEU A 87 -5.35 -21.34 0.01
N ASP A 88 -6.55 -20.78 0.14
CA ASP A 88 -7.37 -20.23 -0.94
C ASP A 88 -7.52 -18.71 -0.77
N ARG A 89 -6.79 -17.99 -1.60
CA ARG A 89 -6.75 -16.52 -1.61
C ARG A 89 -7.17 -15.94 -2.97
N ARG A 90 -7.99 -16.65 -3.73
CA ARG A 90 -8.32 -16.31 -5.14
C ARG A 90 -8.86 -14.91 -5.36
N VAL A 91 -9.57 -14.33 -4.40
CA VAL A 91 -10.00 -12.93 -4.43
C VAL A 91 -9.85 -12.30 -3.06
N GLU A 92 -9.14 -11.21 -3.00
CA GLU A 92 -8.95 -10.38 -1.82
C GLU A 92 -9.58 -9.00 -2.05
N ILE A 93 -10.14 -8.42 -1.01
CA ILE A 93 -10.64 -7.06 -1.01
C ILE A 93 -9.76 -6.20 -0.11
N THR A 94 -9.52 -4.94 -0.50
CA THR A 94 -8.79 -3.98 0.30
C THR A 94 -9.68 -2.80 0.68
N GLY A 95 -9.38 -2.13 1.78
CA GLY A 95 -10.06 -0.93 2.22
C GLY A 95 -9.51 -0.37 3.53
N PRO A 96 -9.89 0.87 3.88
CA PRO A 96 -9.43 1.54 5.09
C PRO A 96 -9.95 0.86 6.36
N VAL A 97 -9.39 1.27 7.50
CA VAL A 97 -9.76 0.75 8.84
C VAL A 97 -11.01 1.42 9.43
N ASP A 98 -11.84 2.04 8.60
CA ASP A 98 -13.14 2.60 8.98
C ASP A 98 -14.14 1.51 9.38
N ARG A 99 -14.94 1.78 10.40
CA ARG A 99 -15.85 0.80 11.00
C ARG A 99 -16.86 0.19 10.03
N LYS A 100 -17.49 1.03 9.20
CA LYS A 100 -18.46 0.60 8.19
C LYS A 100 -17.77 -0.16 7.06
N MET A 101 -16.60 0.31 6.64
CA MET A 101 -15.83 -0.30 5.56
C MET A 101 -15.31 -1.68 5.95
N ILE A 102 -14.80 -1.86 7.17
CA ILE A 102 -14.39 -3.16 7.70
C ILE A 102 -15.55 -4.17 7.64
N ILE A 103 -16.76 -3.79 8.11
CA ILE A 103 -17.92 -4.69 8.09
C ILE A 103 -18.27 -5.08 6.64
N ASN A 104 -18.30 -4.10 5.74
CA ASN A 104 -18.63 -4.35 4.34
C ASN A 104 -17.59 -5.24 3.64
N ALA A 105 -16.30 -5.01 3.90
CA ALA A 105 -15.23 -5.79 3.30
C ALA A 105 -15.20 -7.23 3.82
N LEU A 106 -15.33 -7.42 5.12
CA LEU A 106 -15.43 -8.76 5.72
C LEU A 106 -16.64 -9.56 5.22
N ASN A 107 -17.75 -8.88 4.93
CA ASN A 107 -18.98 -9.47 4.41
C ASN A 107 -19.03 -9.60 2.88
N SER A 108 -18.02 -9.15 2.15
CA SER A 108 -18.04 -9.01 0.69
C SER A 108 -18.10 -10.33 -0.08
N GLY A 109 -17.81 -11.46 0.58
CA GLY A 109 -17.64 -12.76 -0.06
C GLY A 109 -16.24 -13.02 -0.60
N ALA A 110 -15.32 -12.06 -0.50
CA ALA A 110 -13.90 -12.29 -0.76
C ALA A 110 -13.31 -13.31 0.21
N LYS A 111 -12.22 -13.96 -0.17
CA LYS A 111 -11.51 -14.91 0.70
C LYS A 111 -10.74 -14.20 1.80
N VAL A 112 -10.15 -13.06 1.45
CA VAL A 112 -9.33 -12.24 2.35
C VAL A 112 -9.79 -10.79 2.28
N PHE A 113 -9.75 -10.11 3.42
CA PHE A 113 -9.82 -8.65 3.53
C PHE A 113 -8.50 -8.13 4.04
N MET A 114 -7.87 -7.25 3.29
CA MET A 114 -6.72 -6.47 3.74
C MET A 114 -7.19 -5.12 4.29
N ALA A 115 -7.18 -4.97 5.61
CA ALA A 115 -7.44 -3.71 6.29
C ALA A 115 -6.15 -2.87 6.29
N ASP A 116 -6.26 -1.64 5.83
CA ASP A 116 -5.12 -0.86 5.40
C ASP A 116 -4.92 0.42 6.23
N PHE A 117 -3.86 0.46 7.03
CA PHE A 117 -3.40 1.66 7.75
C PHE A 117 -2.52 2.57 6.89
N GLU A 118 -2.07 2.10 5.73
CA GLU A 118 -1.14 2.82 4.86
C GLU A 118 -1.87 3.65 3.80
N ASP A 119 -1.92 3.17 2.55
CA ASP A 119 -2.36 3.97 1.39
C ASP A 119 -3.83 4.35 1.41
N SER A 120 -4.70 3.54 2.02
CA SER A 120 -6.13 3.82 2.10
C SER A 120 -6.53 4.64 3.33
N SER A 121 -5.59 5.04 4.16
CA SER A 121 -5.85 5.78 5.41
C SER A 121 -5.01 7.04 5.53
N THR A 122 -5.60 8.12 6.02
CA THR A 122 -4.85 9.28 6.49
C THR A 122 -4.45 9.03 7.94
N PRO A 123 -3.18 9.17 8.32
CA PRO A 123 -2.69 8.82 9.65
C PRO A 123 -2.98 9.91 10.69
N THR A 124 -4.24 10.35 10.78
CA THR A 124 -4.70 11.16 11.90
C THR A 124 -4.76 10.31 13.15
N TRP A 125 -4.56 10.93 14.32
CA TRP A 125 -4.64 10.22 15.60
C TRP A 125 -5.94 9.44 15.76
N SER A 126 -7.06 10.06 15.41
CA SER A 126 -8.37 9.42 15.49
C SER A 126 -8.50 8.22 14.54
N ASN A 127 -8.07 8.34 13.28
CA ASN A 127 -8.16 7.24 12.32
C ASN A 127 -7.34 6.03 12.76
N LEU A 128 -6.15 6.28 13.32
CA LEU A 128 -5.27 5.19 13.79
C LEU A 128 -5.89 4.46 14.98
N LEU A 129 -6.31 5.17 16.03
CA LEU A 129 -6.84 4.52 17.22
C LEU A 129 -8.23 3.91 17.01
N GLU A 130 -9.14 4.61 16.30
CA GLU A 130 -10.41 4.02 15.90
C GLU A 130 -10.21 2.79 15.00
N GLY A 131 -9.20 2.80 14.13
CA GLY A 131 -8.84 1.66 13.30
C GLY A 131 -8.49 0.43 14.15
N HIS A 132 -7.63 0.58 15.15
CA HIS A 132 -7.29 -0.51 16.07
C HIS A 132 -8.49 -1.02 16.87
N ILE A 133 -9.34 -0.11 17.36
CA ILE A 133 -10.59 -0.47 18.05
C ILE A 133 -11.52 -1.26 17.11
N ASN A 134 -11.71 -0.77 15.89
CA ASN A 134 -12.58 -1.40 14.90
C ASN A 134 -12.11 -2.82 14.55
N LEU A 135 -10.81 -3.02 14.37
CA LEU A 135 -10.23 -4.34 14.09
C LEU A 135 -10.35 -5.27 15.28
N ARG A 136 -10.09 -4.79 16.51
CA ARG A 136 -10.30 -5.55 17.74
C ARG A 136 -11.76 -6.03 17.86
N ASP A 137 -12.71 -5.13 17.66
CA ASP A 137 -14.14 -5.43 17.71
C ASP A 137 -14.54 -6.40 16.59
N ALA A 138 -13.96 -6.28 15.39
CA ALA A 138 -14.22 -7.19 14.25
C ALA A 138 -13.75 -8.62 14.57
N ILE A 139 -12.54 -8.79 15.09
CA ILE A 139 -11.97 -10.09 15.46
C ILE A 139 -12.81 -10.75 16.55
N ARG A 140 -13.27 -9.99 17.54
CA ARG A 140 -14.15 -10.46 18.63
C ARG A 140 -15.61 -10.61 18.21
N ARG A 141 -15.96 -10.26 16.96
CA ARG A 141 -17.32 -10.35 16.41
C ARG A 141 -18.33 -9.42 17.11
N THR A 142 -17.85 -8.36 17.74
CA THR A 142 -18.69 -7.36 18.43
C THR A 142 -18.90 -6.10 17.61
N ILE A 143 -18.21 -5.96 16.48
CA ILE A 143 -18.33 -4.80 15.60
C ILE A 143 -19.75 -4.66 15.04
N ALA A 144 -20.34 -3.48 15.21
CA ALA A 144 -21.58 -3.07 14.58
C ALA A 144 -21.54 -1.59 14.26
N TYR A 145 -22.30 -1.15 13.25
CA TYR A 145 -22.41 0.23 12.85
C TYR A 145 -23.85 0.57 12.49
N ALA A 146 -24.40 1.61 13.12
CA ALA A 146 -25.68 2.19 12.75
C ALA A 146 -25.43 3.43 11.90
N ASP A 147 -25.91 3.45 10.66
CA ASP A 147 -25.78 4.59 9.77
C ASP A 147 -26.88 5.61 10.10
N PRO A 148 -26.55 6.80 10.68
CA PRO A 148 -27.56 7.74 11.09
C PRO A 148 -28.33 8.35 9.91
N SER A 149 -27.71 8.40 8.73
CA SER A 149 -28.29 9.03 7.54
C SER A 149 -29.23 8.08 6.78
N ALA A 150 -28.96 6.77 6.81
CA ALA A 150 -29.72 5.77 6.07
C ALA A 150 -30.62 4.91 6.96
N GLY A 151 -30.57 5.06 8.29
CA GLY A 151 -31.30 4.22 9.24
C GLY A 151 -30.95 2.73 9.17
N LYS A 152 -29.81 2.39 8.56
CA LYS A 152 -29.37 1.03 8.29
C LYS A 152 -28.35 0.57 9.33
N GLN A 153 -28.53 -0.66 9.80
CA GLN A 153 -27.56 -1.31 10.68
C GLN A 153 -26.66 -2.27 9.89
N TYR A 154 -25.37 -2.23 10.21
CA TYR A 154 -24.34 -3.10 9.66
C TYR A 154 -23.78 -3.98 10.77
N LYS A 155 -23.64 -5.26 10.51
CA LYS A 155 -23.03 -6.27 11.40
C LYS A 155 -22.34 -7.34 10.58
N LEU A 156 -21.47 -8.12 11.20
CA LEU A 156 -20.81 -9.23 10.51
C LEU A 156 -21.78 -10.39 10.24
N ASN A 157 -21.63 -10.99 9.06
CA ASN A 157 -22.23 -12.27 8.72
C ASN A 157 -21.57 -13.40 9.52
N GLU A 158 -22.18 -14.58 9.53
CA GLU A 158 -21.57 -15.75 10.15
C GLU A 158 -20.21 -16.10 9.51
N LYS A 159 -20.20 -16.18 8.18
CA LYS A 159 -18.97 -16.37 7.40
C LYS A 159 -18.45 -15.03 6.90
N VAL A 160 -17.19 -14.77 7.13
CA VAL A 160 -16.48 -13.53 6.73
C VAL A 160 -15.14 -13.87 6.08
N ALA A 161 -14.57 -12.90 5.38
CA ALA A 161 -13.21 -13.00 4.85
C ALA A 161 -12.17 -13.15 5.97
N VAL A 162 -11.04 -13.81 5.66
CA VAL A 162 -9.88 -13.84 6.55
C VAL A 162 -9.24 -12.45 6.59
N LEU A 163 -8.84 -12.00 7.78
CA LEU A 163 -8.32 -10.65 7.97
C LEU A 163 -6.80 -10.61 7.82
N PHE A 164 -6.33 -9.74 6.95
CA PHE A 164 -4.94 -9.30 6.86
C PHE A 164 -4.85 -7.82 7.19
N ILE A 165 -3.70 -7.35 7.70
CA ILE A 165 -3.46 -5.95 8.02
C ILE A 165 -2.26 -5.45 7.22
N ARG A 166 -2.38 -4.25 6.62
CA ARG A 166 -1.22 -3.54 6.07
C ARG A 166 -0.83 -2.42 7.03
N PRO A 167 0.26 -2.58 7.81
CA PRO A 167 0.82 -1.48 8.60
C PRO A 167 1.48 -0.47 7.68
N ARG A 168 1.71 0.74 8.16
CA ARG A 168 2.50 1.74 7.45
C ARG A 168 3.90 1.25 7.09
N GLY A 169 4.43 1.71 5.95
CA GLY A 169 5.77 1.36 5.48
C GLY A 169 6.89 1.89 6.41
N TRP A 170 8.10 1.30 6.30
CA TRP A 170 9.25 1.64 7.14
C TRP A 170 9.64 3.12 7.11
N HIS A 171 9.30 3.86 6.06
CA HIS A 171 9.60 5.28 5.87
C HIS A 171 8.67 6.21 6.65
N LEU A 172 7.53 5.73 7.17
CA LEU A 172 6.53 6.53 7.87
C LEU A 172 6.75 6.51 9.38
N GLU A 173 6.44 7.64 10.01
CA GLU A 173 6.57 7.87 11.45
C GLU A 173 5.20 8.08 12.07
N GLU A 174 5.10 7.73 13.36
CA GLU A 174 4.00 8.09 14.23
C GLU A 174 4.40 9.27 15.11
N ARG A 175 4.02 10.47 14.70
CA ARG A 175 4.49 11.69 15.34
C ARG A 175 3.68 12.12 16.57
N HIS A 176 2.58 11.45 16.86
CA HIS A 176 1.84 11.66 18.09
C HIS A 176 2.46 10.91 19.29
N VAL A 177 3.43 10.03 19.04
CA VAL A 177 4.13 9.28 20.08
C VAL A 177 5.63 9.50 19.94
N LEU A 178 6.25 10.03 20.98
CA LEU A 178 7.70 10.15 21.08
C LEU A 178 8.25 9.03 21.97
N VAL A 179 9.35 8.45 21.53
CA VAL A 179 10.16 7.50 22.30
C VAL A 179 11.57 8.05 22.37
N ASP A 180 12.05 8.32 23.59
CA ASP A 180 13.36 8.89 23.86
C ASP A 180 13.58 10.23 23.11
N GLY A 181 12.50 11.04 22.99
CA GLY A 181 12.47 12.36 22.36
C GLY A 181 12.33 12.36 20.84
N GLU A 182 12.20 11.20 20.18
CA GLU A 182 12.03 11.10 18.72
C GLU A 182 10.71 10.43 18.33
N PRO A 183 10.13 10.77 17.15
CA PRO A 183 8.92 10.13 16.66
C PRO A 183 9.06 8.60 16.54
N MET A 184 8.01 7.89 16.92
CA MET A 184 7.96 6.44 16.81
C MET A 184 7.88 6.00 15.34
N SER A 185 8.38 4.79 15.01
CA SER A 185 8.11 4.16 13.73
C SER A 185 6.63 3.88 13.54
N GLY A 186 6.01 4.39 12.49
CA GLY A 186 4.61 4.11 12.15
C GLY A 186 4.36 2.62 11.92
N SER A 187 5.32 1.93 11.27
CA SER A 187 5.24 0.49 11.04
C SER A 187 5.16 -0.31 12.34
N ILE A 188 6.00 0.04 13.31
CA ILE A 188 6.03 -0.63 14.63
C ILE A 188 4.78 -0.31 15.44
N PHE A 189 4.29 0.92 15.36
CA PHE A 189 3.06 1.34 16.03
C PHE A 189 1.85 0.53 15.54
N ASP A 190 1.61 0.52 14.23
CA ASP A 190 0.47 -0.17 13.63
C ASP A 190 0.54 -1.69 13.82
N PHE A 191 1.69 -2.29 13.46
CA PHE A 191 1.94 -3.71 13.64
C PHE A 191 1.82 -4.13 15.10
N GLY A 192 2.51 -3.42 15.99
CA GLY A 192 2.67 -3.83 17.39
C GLY A 192 1.37 -3.75 18.18
N LEU A 193 0.60 -2.65 18.04
CA LEU A 193 -0.70 -2.51 18.70
C LEU A 193 -1.68 -3.56 18.19
N TYR A 194 -1.77 -3.75 16.86
CA TYR A 194 -2.63 -4.78 16.30
C TYR A 194 -2.25 -6.17 16.81
N PHE A 195 -0.98 -6.53 16.74
CA PHE A 195 -0.47 -7.83 17.13
C PHE A 195 -0.71 -8.10 18.63
N PHE A 196 -0.34 -7.15 19.48
CA PHE A 196 -0.50 -7.29 20.93
C PHE A 196 -1.95 -7.58 21.35
N HIS A 197 -2.91 -6.82 20.81
CA HIS A 197 -4.31 -6.96 21.19
C HIS A 197 -5.00 -8.17 20.58
N ASN A 198 -4.52 -8.69 19.45
CA ASN A 198 -5.34 -9.58 18.63
C ASN A 198 -4.71 -10.94 18.33
N ALA A 199 -3.40 -11.11 18.43
CA ALA A 199 -2.73 -12.31 17.94
C ALA A 199 -3.22 -13.57 18.66
N SER A 200 -3.27 -13.57 19.99
CA SER A 200 -3.75 -14.72 20.78
C SER A 200 -5.23 -15.04 20.53
N GLU A 201 -6.07 -14.02 20.36
CA GLU A 201 -7.49 -14.19 20.03
C GLU A 201 -7.69 -14.79 18.63
N LEU A 202 -6.92 -14.33 17.64
CA LEU A 202 -6.95 -14.87 16.28
C LEU A 202 -6.56 -16.35 16.29
N VAL A 203 -5.49 -16.72 16.97
CA VAL A 203 -5.05 -18.11 17.09
C VAL A 203 -6.12 -18.96 17.80
N ALA A 204 -6.70 -18.46 18.89
CA ALA A 204 -7.79 -19.15 19.60
C ALA A 204 -9.04 -19.36 18.73
N ARG A 205 -9.25 -18.52 17.72
CA ARG A 205 -10.35 -18.65 16.74
C ARG A 205 -9.98 -19.48 15.51
N GLY A 206 -8.80 -20.07 15.44
CA GLY A 206 -8.35 -20.94 14.35
C GLY A 206 -7.84 -20.17 13.11
N SER A 207 -7.44 -18.92 13.30
CA SER A 207 -6.79 -18.09 12.28
C SER A 207 -5.41 -17.65 12.77
N GLY A 208 -4.85 -16.57 12.22
CA GLY A 208 -3.56 -16.04 12.65
C GLY A 208 -3.41 -14.55 12.44
N PRO A 209 -2.36 -13.94 13.03
CA PRO A 209 -1.99 -12.55 12.77
C PRO A 209 -1.29 -12.46 11.41
N TYR A 210 -2.05 -12.07 10.38
CA TYR A 210 -1.60 -12.01 9.00
C TYR A 210 -1.40 -10.57 8.53
N PHE A 211 -0.33 -10.32 7.77
CA PHE A 211 0.09 -8.99 7.37
C PHE A 211 0.37 -8.89 5.87
N TYR A 212 0.22 -7.68 5.35
CA TYR A 212 0.82 -7.21 4.11
C TYR A 212 1.95 -6.23 4.44
N LEU A 213 3.13 -6.41 3.84
CA LEU A 213 4.33 -5.62 4.13
C LEU A 213 4.65 -4.70 2.96
N PRO A 214 4.47 -3.37 3.11
CA PRO A 214 4.54 -2.44 2.01
C PRO A 214 5.94 -1.84 1.78
N LYS A 215 6.15 -1.36 0.57
CA LYS A 215 7.17 -0.39 0.14
C LYS A 215 8.61 -0.72 0.53
N MET A 216 8.94 -2.02 0.60
CA MET A 216 10.33 -2.45 0.79
C MET A 216 11.15 -2.29 -0.49
N GLU A 217 12.43 -1.91 -0.33
CA GLU A 217 13.37 -1.77 -1.43
C GLU A 217 14.47 -2.84 -1.43
N SER A 218 14.61 -3.61 -0.35
CA SER A 218 15.63 -4.65 -0.24
C SER A 218 15.22 -5.81 0.67
N HIS A 219 15.88 -6.95 0.51
CA HIS A 219 15.74 -8.12 1.39
C HIS A 219 16.18 -7.83 2.83
N LEU A 220 17.07 -6.85 3.06
CA LEU A 220 17.49 -6.46 4.41
C LEU A 220 16.35 -5.81 5.20
N GLU A 221 15.43 -5.15 4.52
CA GLU A 221 14.20 -4.63 5.13
C GLU A 221 13.20 -5.75 5.43
N ALA A 222 13.18 -6.81 4.61
CA ALA A 222 12.43 -8.03 4.91
C ALA A 222 13.02 -8.77 6.13
N ARG A 223 14.36 -8.83 6.25
CA ARG A 223 15.05 -9.34 7.45
C ARG A 223 14.69 -8.54 8.70
N LEU A 224 14.58 -7.23 8.60
CA LEU A 224 14.12 -6.40 9.72
C LEU A 224 12.71 -6.81 10.17
N TRP A 225 11.76 -6.99 9.24
CA TRP A 225 10.43 -7.49 9.57
C TRP A 225 10.47 -8.88 10.21
N ASN A 226 11.29 -9.80 9.69
CA ASN A 226 11.45 -11.14 10.27
C ASN A 226 11.91 -11.08 11.72
N ASP A 227 12.89 -10.24 12.03
CA ASP A 227 13.40 -10.11 13.39
C ASP A 227 12.39 -9.45 14.34
N VAL A 228 11.60 -8.48 13.82
CA VAL A 228 10.47 -7.90 14.56
C VAL A 228 9.43 -8.99 14.87
N PHE A 229 9.09 -9.85 13.90
CA PHE A 229 8.14 -10.95 14.09
C PHE A 229 8.62 -11.96 15.13
N ILE A 230 9.91 -12.35 15.07
CA ILE A 230 10.52 -13.27 16.03
C ILE A 230 10.40 -12.70 17.44
N ARG A 231 10.79 -11.42 17.64
CA ARG A 231 10.72 -10.79 18.96
C ARG A 231 9.28 -10.62 19.43
N ALA A 232 8.38 -10.19 18.56
CA ALA A 232 6.98 -9.98 18.90
C ALA A 232 6.30 -11.27 19.38
N GLN A 233 6.48 -12.38 18.65
CA GLN A 233 5.94 -13.68 19.03
C GLN A 233 6.54 -14.16 20.36
N LYS A 234 7.85 -13.99 20.57
CA LYS A 234 8.50 -14.34 21.83
C LYS A 234 7.95 -13.54 23.02
N ASN A 235 7.68 -12.25 22.83
CA ASN A 235 7.23 -11.37 23.91
C ASN A 235 5.81 -11.69 24.44
N ILE A 236 5.00 -12.43 23.68
CA ILE A 236 3.65 -12.85 24.09
C ILE A 236 3.47 -14.38 24.07
N ASP A 237 4.57 -15.13 24.13
CA ASP A 237 4.61 -16.59 24.18
C ASP A 237 3.88 -17.31 23.04
N LEU A 238 3.89 -16.74 21.82
CA LEU A 238 3.38 -17.40 20.62
C LEU A 238 4.50 -18.19 19.90
N PRO A 239 4.15 -19.34 19.31
CA PRO A 239 5.11 -20.12 18.50
C PRO A 239 5.68 -19.31 17.34
N GLN A 240 6.97 -19.52 17.03
CA GLN A 240 7.58 -18.93 15.84
C GLN A 240 6.90 -19.45 14.58
N GLY A 241 6.69 -18.58 13.59
CA GLY A 241 5.97 -18.89 12.35
C GLY A 241 4.45 -18.75 12.44
N THR A 242 3.88 -18.35 13.60
CA THR A 242 2.45 -18.01 13.74
C THR A 242 2.07 -16.78 12.92
N ILE A 243 2.93 -15.76 12.88
CA ILE A 243 2.76 -14.62 11.99
C ILE A 243 2.99 -15.05 10.54
N LYS A 244 2.13 -14.60 9.63
CA LYS A 244 2.36 -14.73 8.19
C LYS A 244 2.29 -13.35 7.52
N GLY A 245 3.25 -13.09 6.62
CA GLY A 245 3.36 -11.84 5.89
C GLY A 245 3.43 -12.05 4.38
N THR A 246 2.61 -11.33 3.62
CA THR A 246 2.72 -11.20 2.17
C THR A 246 3.45 -9.91 1.87
N VAL A 247 4.49 -9.97 1.06
CA VAL A 247 5.26 -8.78 0.67
C VAL A 247 4.71 -8.18 -0.61
N LEU A 248 4.43 -6.88 -0.58
CA LEU A 248 4.13 -6.12 -1.79
C LEU A 248 5.43 -5.85 -2.56
N ILE A 249 5.56 -6.49 -3.74
CA ILE A 249 6.61 -6.12 -4.70
C ILE A 249 6.08 -4.93 -5.49
N GLU A 250 6.30 -3.77 -4.94
CA GLU A 250 5.77 -2.50 -5.43
C GLU A 250 6.85 -1.43 -5.55
N THR A 251 8.11 -1.84 -5.43
CA THR A 251 9.25 -1.00 -5.75
C THR A 251 10.12 -1.70 -6.80
N ILE A 252 10.67 -0.91 -7.73
CA ILE A 252 11.49 -1.47 -8.82
C ILE A 252 12.72 -2.24 -8.28
N LEU A 253 13.27 -1.81 -7.15
CA LEU A 253 14.44 -2.45 -6.56
C LEU A 253 14.10 -3.81 -5.94
N ALA A 254 12.94 -3.95 -5.31
CA ALA A 254 12.49 -5.20 -4.71
C ALA A 254 12.27 -6.31 -5.76
N SER A 255 11.97 -5.95 -7.01
CA SER A 255 11.79 -6.95 -8.08
C SER A 255 13.06 -7.73 -8.40
N PHE A 256 14.23 -7.18 -8.08
CA PHE A 256 15.53 -7.85 -8.24
C PHE A 256 15.92 -8.72 -7.03
N GLU A 257 15.15 -8.64 -5.93
CA GLU A 257 15.47 -9.31 -4.66
C GLU A 257 14.31 -10.21 -4.15
N MET A 258 13.43 -10.70 -5.05
CA MET A 258 12.24 -11.47 -4.66
C MET A 258 12.56 -12.79 -3.96
N ASP A 259 13.53 -13.54 -4.44
CA ASP A 259 13.99 -14.78 -3.79
C ASP A 259 14.58 -14.48 -2.42
N GLU A 260 15.39 -13.44 -2.31
CA GLU A 260 16.04 -13.01 -1.08
C GLU A 260 15.02 -12.53 -0.04
N ILE A 261 14.01 -11.77 -0.46
CA ILE A 261 12.90 -11.32 0.38
C ILE A 261 12.14 -12.53 0.95
N LEU A 262 11.80 -13.49 0.10
CA LEU A 262 11.14 -14.72 0.55
C LEU A 262 12.03 -15.53 1.49
N TYR A 263 13.35 -15.58 1.22
CA TYR A 263 14.30 -16.31 2.05
C TYR A 263 14.42 -15.73 3.46
N GLU A 264 14.50 -14.41 3.58
CA GLU A 264 14.55 -13.75 4.87
C GLU A 264 13.28 -14.01 5.70
N LEU A 265 12.13 -14.04 5.04
CA LEU A 265 10.83 -14.29 5.66
C LEU A 265 10.37 -15.76 5.61
N ARG A 266 11.19 -16.71 5.21
CA ARG A 266 10.75 -18.09 4.87
C ARG A 266 9.90 -18.78 5.90
N ASP A 267 10.08 -18.49 7.19
CA ASP A 267 9.29 -19.07 8.27
C ASP A 267 7.95 -18.33 8.48
N HIS A 268 7.86 -17.07 7.99
CA HIS A 268 6.73 -16.17 8.18
C HIS A 268 6.06 -15.76 6.86
N SER A 269 6.53 -16.21 5.70
CA SER A 269 5.99 -15.74 4.42
C SER A 269 4.63 -16.35 4.11
N ALA A 270 3.74 -15.53 3.55
CA ALA A 270 2.51 -15.93 2.86
C ALA A 270 2.55 -15.55 1.37
N GLY A 271 3.74 -15.24 0.82
CA GLY A 271 3.94 -14.97 -0.59
C GLY A 271 4.26 -13.52 -0.93
N LEU A 272 4.16 -13.23 -2.23
CA LEU A 272 4.37 -11.92 -2.80
C LEU A 272 3.09 -11.42 -3.48
N ASN A 273 2.93 -10.10 -3.55
CA ASN A 273 1.85 -9.44 -4.29
C ASN A 273 2.43 -8.46 -5.29
N CYS A 274 1.82 -8.35 -6.46
CA CYS A 274 2.23 -7.43 -7.52
C CYS A 274 1.47 -6.11 -7.41
N GLY A 275 2.07 -5.08 -6.81
CA GLY A 275 1.57 -3.71 -6.84
C GLY A 275 1.78 -3.07 -8.23
N ARG A 276 0.81 -2.33 -8.74
CA ARG A 276 0.92 -1.66 -10.05
C ARG A 276 1.38 -0.21 -9.91
N TRP A 277 0.60 0.60 -9.22
CA TRP A 277 0.81 2.05 -9.22
C TRP A 277 2.07 2.46 -8.48
N ASP A 278 2.31 1.90 -7.31
CA ASP A 278 3.56 2.10 -6.57
C ASP A 278 4.78 1.60 -7.34
N TYR A 279 4.66 0.48 -8.08
CA TYR A 279 5.76 -0.03 -8.89
C TYR A 279 6.14 0.95 -10.00
N ILE A 280 5.15 1.50 -10.72
CA ILE A 280 5.37 2.52 -11.74
C ILE A 280 5.89 3.82 -11.11
N PHE A 281 5.32 4.25 -9.97
CA PHE A 281 5.80 5.38 -9.21
C PHE A 281 7.26 5.21 -8.81
N SER A 282 7.64 4.03 -8.28
CA SER A 282 9.01 3.76 -7.87
C SER A 282 9.99 3.77 -9.04
N PHE A 283 9.54 3.36 -10.24
CA PHE A 283 10.35 3.49 -11.46
C PHE A 283 10.69 4.96 -11.74
N ILE A 284 9.69 5.84 -11.76
CA ILE A 284 9.92 7.28 -11.96
C ILE A 284 10.85 7.83 -10.88
N LYS A 285 10.61 7.48 -9.60
CA LYS A 285 11.40 7.93 -8.45
C LYS A 285 12.87 7.51 -8.57
N LYS A 286 13.13 6.25 -8.90
CA LYS A 286 14.49 5.70 -8.96
C LYS A 286 15.29 6.20 -10.16
N PHE A 287 14.61 6.52 -11.25
CA PHE A 287 15.20 7.07 -12.47
C PHE A 287 14.81 8.55 -12.70
N ALA A 288 14.54 9.29 -11.63
CA ALA A 288 14.05 10.66 -11.70
C ALA A 288 14.96 11.59 -12.51
N ASN A 289 16.27 11.35 -12.50
CA ASN A 289 17.27 12.15 -13.21
C ASN A 289 17.64 11.60 -14.61
N ASP A 290 17.06 10.47 -15.03
CA ASP A 290 17.34 9.87 -16.35
C ASP A 290 16.33 10.35 -17.40
N PRO A 291 16.74 11.17 -18.40
CA PRO A 291 15.82 11.64 -19.44
C PRO A 291 15.29 10.52 -20.36
N HIS A 292 15.92 9.35 -20.36
CA HIS A 292 15.48 8.18 -21.13
C HIS A 292 14.45 7.34 -20.39
N ALA A 293 14.18 7.63 -19.13
CA ALA A 293 13.21 6.92 -18.29
C ALA A 293 11.85 7.60 -18.20
N VAL A 294 11.56 8.58 -19.07
CA VAL A 294 10.28 9.30 -19.06
C VAL A 294 9.15 8.39 -19.53
N LEU A 295 8.12 8.27 -18.68
CA LEU A 295 6.98 7.40 -18.94
C LEU A 295 5.84 8.13 -19.66
N PRO A 296 5.08 7.42 -20.54
CA PRO A 296 3.86 7.94 -21.15
C PRO A 296 2.72 8.07 -20.13
N ASN A 297 1.52 8.50 -20.56
CA ASN A 297 0.35 8.57 -19.72
C ASN A 297 0.18 7.30 -18.87
N ARG A 298 -0.12 7.44 -17.57
CA ARG A 298 -0.26 6.31 -16.65
C ARG A 298 -1.25 5.23 -17.14
N ALA A 299 -2.30 5.63 -17.88
CA ALA A 299 -3.28 4.71 -18.44
C ALA A 299 -2.69 3.74 -19.48
N GLN A 300 -1.60 4.13 -20.14
CA GLN A 300 -0.91 3.30 -21.13
C GLN A 300 0.13 2.35 -20.49
N VAL A 301 0.53 2.60 -19.24
CA VAL A 301 1.45 1.73 -18.50
C VAL A 301 0.63 0.65 -17.80
N THR A 302 0.26 -0.36 -18.56
CA THR A 302 -0.58 -1.48 -18.08
C THR A 302 0.28 -2.68 -17.66
N MET A 303 -0.34 -3.67 -17.00
CA MET A 303 0.33 -4.93 -16.67
C MET A 303 0.72 -5.78 -17.89
N THR A 304 0.36 -5.34 -19.10
CA THR A 304 0.76 -5.97 -20.36
C THR A 304 1.99 -5.32 -21.00
N THR A 305 2.43 -4.14 -20.53
CA THR A 305 3.71 -3.56 -20.96
C THR A 305 4.86 -4.46 -20.56
N HIS A 306 5.95 -4.46 -21.31
CA HIS A 306 7.00 -5.46 -21.19
C HIS A 306 7.57 -5.55 -19.76
N PHE A 307 8.02 -4.44 -19.18
CA PHE A 307 8.62 -4.44 -17.85
C PHE A 307 7.63 -4.87 -16.74
N MET A 308 6.37 -4.42 -16.85
CA MET A 308 5.31 -4.78 -15.89
C MET A 308 4.96 -6.27 -15.96
N ARG A 309 4.87 -6.81 -17.17
CA ARG A 309 4.61 -8.24 -17.37
C ARG A 309 5.80 -9.09 -16.95
N SER A 310 7.01 -8.59 -17.19
CA SER A 310 8.25 -9.29 -16.83
C SER A 310 8.35 -9.46 -15.32
N TYR A 311 8.13 -8.40 -14.54
CA TYR A 311 8.19 -8.51 -13.10
C TYR A 311 7.05 -9.35 -12.51
N SER A 312 5.83 -9.25 -13.06
CA SER A 312 4.68 -10.04 -12.60
C SER A 312 4.91 -11.54 -12.80
N ARG A 313 5.39 -11.95 -13.97
CA ARG A 313 5.73 -13.35 -14.25
C ARG A 313 6.94 -13.83 -13.46
N LEU A 314 7.92 -12.97 -13.17
CA LEU A 314 9.03 -13.29 -12.29
C LEU A 314 8.53 -13.57 -10.87
N ALA A 315 7.57 -12.77 -10.36
CA ALA A 315 6.97 -12.98 -9.06
C ALA A 315 6.25 -14.34 -8.98
N ILE A 316 5.47 -14.71 -10.01
CA ILE A 316 4.83 -16.03 -10.10
C ILE A 316 5.88 -17.15 -10.06
N LYS A 317 6.89 -17.07 -10.93
CA LYS A 317 7.97 -18.07 -10.97
C LYS A 317 8.65 -18.23 -9.62
N THR A 318 9.04 -17.12 -9.00
CA THR A 318 9.76 -17.12 -7.73
C THR A 318 8.91 -17.69 -6.61
N CYS A 319 7.67 -17.25 -6.47
CA CYS A 319 6.75 -17.76 -5.46
C CYS A 319 6.49 -19.26 -5.60
N HIS A 320 6.16 -19.72 -6.81
CA HIS A 320 5.85 -21.12 -7.05
C HIS A 320 7.08 -22.03 -6.85
N LYS A 321 8.26 -21.57 -7.25
CA LYS A 321 9.52 -22.27 -6.95
C LYS A 321 9.74 -22.42 -5.43
N ARG A 322 9.27 -21.48 -4.63
CA ARG A 322 9.40 -21.45 -3.17
C ARG A 322 8.17 -21.98 -2.42
N ASN A 323 7.21 -22.57 -3.15
CA ASN A 323 5.99 -23.19 -2.64
C ASN A 323 5.11 -22.23 -1.84
N VAL A 324 4.87 -21.03 -2.38
CA VAL A 324 4.08 -19.97 -1.75
C VAL A 324 3.29 -19.21 -2.81
N HIS A 325 2.25 -18.45 -2.39
CA HIS A 325 1.34 -17.72 -3.27
C HIS A 325 2.00 -16.55 -3.99
N ALA A 326 1.64 -16.38 -5.27
CA ALA A 326 1.86 -15.18 -6.06
C ALA A 326 0.51 -14.46 -6.27
N MET A 327 0.33 -13.30 -5.63
CA MET A 327 -0.90 -12.53 -5.70
C MET A 327 -0.83 -11.48 -6.81
N GLY A 328 -1.89 -11.37 -7.60
CA GLY A 328 -2.03 -10.34 -8.65
C GLY A 328 -2.37 -8.97 -8.07
N GLY A 329 -2.49 -7.99 -8.98
CA GLY A 329 -2.72 -6.61 -8.63
C GLY A 329 -4.19 -6.24 -8.39
N MET A 330 -4.43 -4.97 -8.06
CA MET A 330 -5.73 -4.44 -7.72
C MET A 330 -6.51 -3.96 -8.96
N SER A 331 -7.81 -4.29 -9.01
CA SER A 331 -8.80 -3.58 -9.82
C SER A 331 -9.52 -2.55 -8.96
N ALA A 332 -9.25 -1.27 -9.22
CA ALA A 332 -9.77 -0.14 -8.44
C ALA A 332 -11.12 0.40 -8.96
N PHE A 333 -11.71 -0.24 -9.97
CA PHE A 333 -12.96 0.22 -10.58
C PHE A 333 -14.14 0.18 -9.61
N ILE A 334 -15.00 1.21 -9.70
CA ILE A 334 -16.25 1.31 -8.95
C ILE A 334 -17.41 1.13 -9.94
N PRO A 335 -18.34 0.17 -9.74
CA PRO A 335 -19.48 -0.02 -10.63
C PRO A 335 -20.31 1.26 -10.83
N ILE A 336 -20.61 1.61 -12.09
CA ILE A 336 -21.29 2.85 -12.48
C ILE A 336 -22.79 2.56 -12.64
N LYS A 337 -23.59 2.93 -11.63
CA LYS A 337 -25.04 2.68 -11.66
C LYS A 337 -25.78 3.62 -12.62
N SER A 338 -25.25 4.83 -12.87
CA SER A 338 -25.86 5.87 -13.69
C SER A 338 -25.61 5.73 -15.19
N ASP A 339 -24.62 4.92 -15.60
CA ASP A 339 -24.25 4.72 -17.00
C ASP A 339 -23.92 3.22 -17.23
N PRO A 340 -24.92 2.42 -17.65
CA PRO A 340 -24.73 0.99 -17.92
C PRO A 340 -23.70 0.70 -19.00
N VAL A 341 -23.59 1.52 -20.05
CA VAL A 341 -22.64 1.31 -21.17
C VAL A 341 -21.20 1.50 -20.69
N ALA A 342 -20.92 2.59 -19.97
CA ALA A 342 -19.61 2.83 -19.37
C ALA A 342 -19.27 1.74 -18.33
N ASN A 343 -20.27 1.29 -17.56
CA ASN A 343 -20.10 0.19 -16.61
C ASN A 343 -19.68 -1.11 -17.31
N ASP A 344 -20.36 -1.48 -18.38
CA ASP A 344 -20.08 -2.73 -19.10
C ASP A 344 -18.66 -2.71 -19.71
N ILE A 345 -18.23 -1.57 -20.26
CA ILE A 345 -16.86 -1.39 -20.77
C ILE A 345 -15.83 -1.61 -19.63
N ALA A 346 -16.05 -0.99 -18.48
CA ALA A 346 -15.13 -1.11 -17.36
C ALA A 346 -15.13 -2.51 -16.75
N ILE A 347 -16.27 -3.18 -16.63
CA ILE A 347 -16.35 -4.58 -16.20
C ILE A 347 -15.63 -5.50 -17.19
N ALA A 348 -15.74 -5.26 -18.51
CA ALA A 348 -15.00 -6.02 -19.50
C ALA A 348 -13.48 -5.87 -19.33
N GLN A 349 -12.99 -4.67 -19.01
CA GLN A 349 -11.57 -4.45 -18.70
C GLN A 349 -11.15 -5.21 -17.42
N VAL A 350 -11.96 -5.17 -16.37
CA VAL A 350 -11.70 -5.94 -15.14
C VAL A 350 -11.63 -7.45 -15.47
N ARG A 351 -12.57 -7.97 -16.24
CA ARG A 351 -12.57 -9.38 -16.66
C ARG A 351 -11.28 -9.75 -17.40
N ALA A 352 -10.90 -8.98 -18.40
CA ALA A 352 -9.69 -9.22 -19.18
C ALA A 352 -8.41 -9.19 -18.30
N ASP A 353 -8.35 -8.28 -17.32
CA ASP A 353 -7.25 -8.22 -16.36
C ASP A 353 -7.18 -9.47 -15.47
N LYS A 354 -8.32 -9.89 -14.91
CA LYS A 354 -8.37 -11.10 -14.05
C LYS A 354 -8.14 -12.38 -14.83
N GLU A 355 -8.60 -12.48 -16.08
CA GLU A 355 -8.30 -13.60 -16.99
C GLU A 355 -6.81 -13.69 -17.29
N ARG A 356 -6.14 -12.57 -17.53
CA ARG A 356 -4.68 -12.52 -17.70
C ARG A 356 -3.97 -12.99 -16.42
N GLU A 357 -4.33 -12.46 -15.25
CA GLU A 357 -3.71 -12.83 -13.97
C GLU A 357 -3.82 -14.31 -13.67
N ALA A 358 -5.04 -14.85 -13.71
CA ALA A 358 -5.28 -16.29 -13.48
C ALA A 358 -4.58 -17.15 -14.55
N GLY A 359 -4.61 -16.72 -15.82
CA GLY A 359 -3.95 -17.39 -16.93
C GLY A 359 -2.43 -17.41 -16.84
N ASP A 360 -1.81 -16.30 -16.40
CA ASP A 360 -0.35 -16.21 -16.22
C ASP A 360 0.12 -17.08 -15.03
N GLY A 361 -0.73 -17.30 -14.00
CA GLY A 361 -0.42 -18.20 -12.89
C GLY A 361 -0.55 -17.57 -11.50
N HIS A 362 -1.14 -16.39 -11.35
CA HIS A 362 -1.42 -15.84 -10.03
C HIS A 362 -2.42 -16.70 -9.24
N ASP A 363 -2.20 -16.85 -7.95
CA ASP A 363 -3.04 -17.63 -7.04
C ASP A 363 -4.26 -16.85 -6.52
N GLY A 364 -4.29 -15.57 -6.80
CA GLY A 364 -5.38 -14.67 -6.42
C GLY A 364 -5.14 -13.25 -6.91
N THR A 365 -6.09 -12.38 -6.60
CA THR A 365 -6.13 -11.01 -7.09
C THR A 365 -6.79 -10.07 -6.09
N TRP A 366 -6.59 -8.76 -6.27
CA TRP A 366 -7.22 -7.73 -5.44
C TRP A 366 -8.36 -7.01 -6.17
N VAL A 367 -9.38 -6.63 -5.39
CA VAL A 367 -10.44 -5.71 -5.80
C VAL A 367 -10.65 -4.64 -4.73
N ALA A 368 -10.98 -3.41 -5.13
CA ALA A 368 -11.24 -2.31 -4.20
C ALA A 368 -12.73 -2.09 -3.90
N HIS A 369 -13.62 -2.83 -4.54
CA HIS A 369 -15.07 -2.67 -4.35
C HIS A 369 -15.79 -4.02 -4.24
N PRO A 370 -16.73 -4.20 -3.27
CA PRO A 370 -17.44 -5.47 -3.09
C PRO A 370 -18.16 -5.97 -4.34
N GLY A 371 -18.66 -5.07 -5.19
CA GLY A 371 -19.32 -5.42 -6.46
C GLY A 371 -18.41 -6.09 -7.48
N LEU A 372 -17.09 -6.04 -7.32
CA LEU A 372 -16.12 -6.72 -8.20
C LEU A 372 -15.78 -8.14 -7.71
N VAL A 373 -16.07 -8.46 -6.45
CA VAL A 373 -15.76 -9.78 -5.87
C VAL A 373 -16.40 -10.92 -6.68
N PRO A 374 -17.70 -10.89 -7.03
CA PRO A 374 -18.30 -11.96 -7.83
C PRO A 374 -17.68 -12.08 -9.23
N VAL A 375 -17.30 -10.95 -9.86
CA VAL A 375 -16.69 -10.94 -11.19
C VAL A 375 -15.33 -11.63 -11.18
N ALA A 376 -14.51 -11.31 -10.17
CA ALA A 376 -13.19 -11.92 -10.03
C ALA A 376 -13.28 -13.40 -9.62
N LEU A 377 -14.20 -13.76 -8.71
CA LEU A 377 -14.44 -15.14 -8.29
C LEU A 377 -14.83 -16.04 -9.47
N GLU A 378 -15.77 -15.61 -10.32
CA GLU A 378 -16.20 -16.37 -11.50
C GLU A 378 -15.02 -16.74 -12.40
N ILE A 379 -14.07 -15.82 -12.60
CA ILE A 379 -12.90 -16.02 -13.45
C ILE A 379 -11.90 -16.97 -12.79
N PHE A 380 -11.57 -16.73 -11.52
CA PHE A 380 -10.63 -17.57 -10.80
C PHE A 380 -11.19 -18.97 -10.56
N ASP A 381 -12.48 -19.13 -10.27
CA ASP A 381 -13.14 -20.45 -10.13
C ASP A 381 -13.04 -21.26 -11.43
N ARG A 382 -13.18 -20.60 -12.58
CA ARG A 382 -13.08 -21.23 -13.90
C ARG A 382 -11.65 -21.60 -14.29
N LEU A 383 -10.67 -20.71 -14.04
CA LEU A 383 -9.28 -20.85 -14.53
C LEU A 383 -8.36 -21.49 -13.51
N MET A 384 -8.70 -21.44 -12.23
CA MET A 384 -7.99 -22.02 -11.10
C MET A 384 -8.95 -22.87 -10.25
N PRO A 385 -9.28 -24.09 -10.69
CA PRO A 385 -10.28 -24.94 -10.01
C PRO A 385 -9.82 -25.44 -8.63
N GLN A 386 -8.51 -25.46 -8.37
CA GLN A 386 -7.93 -25.77 -7.06
C GLN A 386 -7.81 -24.49 -6.20
N PRO A 387 -7.60 -24.60 -4.89
CA PRO A 387 -7.44 -23.43 -4.00
C PRO A 387 -6.33 -22.46 -4.43
N ASN A 388 -5.32 -22.95 -5.11
CA ASN A 388 -4.20 -22.18 -5.67
C ASN A 388 -3.62 -22.92 -6.88
N GLN A 389 -2.64 -22.31 -7.55
CA GLN A 389 -1.93 -22.92 -8.68
C GLN A 389 -0.40 -22.89 -8.50
N ILE A 390 0.06 -23.00 -7.25
CA ILE A 390 1.50 -23.04 -6.90
C ILE A 390 2.27 -24.11 -7.67
N SER A 391 1.60 -25.22 -8.06
CA SER A 391 2.17 -26.27 -8.89
C SER A 391 2.49 -25.83 -10.32
N LYS A 392 1.95 -24.71 -10.80
CA LYS A 392 2.20 -24.16 -12.14
C LYS A 392 3.55 -23.46 -12.18
N GLN A 393 4.61 -24.24 -12.30
CA GLN A 393 5.98 -23.75 -12.40
C GLN A 393 6.23 -23.07 -13.76
N LEU A 394 7.11 -22.06 -13.78
CA LEU A 394 7.55 -21.38 -15.00
C LEU A 394 9.08 -21.58 -15.19
N PRO A 395 9.59 -22.80 -15.39
CA PRO A 395 11.03 -23.10 -15.34
C PRO A 395 11.82 -22.36 -16.42
N ASP A 396 11.24 -22.20 -17.61
CA ASP A 396 11.91 -21.60 -18.77
C ASP A 396 11.80 -20.07 -18.81
N TYR A 397 11.09 -19.46 -17.86
CA TYR A 397 10.95 -18.01 -17.80
C TYR A 397 12.10 -17.38 -17.00
N ASN A 398 13.04 -16.73 -17.67
CA ASN A 398 14.22 -16.12 -17.06
C ASN A 398 14.40 -14.68 -17.61
N PRO A 399 13.66 -13.70 -17.08
CA PRO A 399 13.83 -12.32 -17.52
C PRO A 399 15.19 -11.78 -17.11
N SER A 400 15.79 -10.99 -17.98
CA SER A 400 17.03 -10.25 -17.69
C SER A 400 16.73 -9.00 -16.85
N ALA A 401 17.76 -8.31 -16.40
CA ALA A 401 17.61 -7.01 -15.74
C ALA A 401 17.00 -5.96 -16.69
N GLU A 402 17.38 -6.01 -17.98
CA GLU A 402 16.86 -5.13 -19.02
C GLU A 402 15.35 -5.32 -19.23
N ASP A 403 14.85 -6.57 -19.16
CA ASP A 403 13.42 -6.85 -19.27
C ASP A 403 12.60 -6.19 -18.15
N LEU A 404 13.19 -6.08 -16.95
CA LEU A 404 12.55 -5.42 -15.80
C LEU A 404 12.64 -3.89 -15.84
N LEU A 405 13.49 -3.33 -16.70
CA LEU A 405 13.77 -1.89 -16.80
C LEU A 405 13.34 -1.27 -18.13
N GLN A 406 12.73 -2.05 -19.03
CA GLN A 406 12.35 -1.54 -20.35
C GLN A 406 11.27 -0.46 -20.24
N VAL A 407 11.62 0.75 -20.64
CA VAL A 407 10.69 1.88 -20.69
C VAL A 407 9.60 1.60 -21.72
N PRO A 408 8.30 1.68 -21.36
CA PRO A 408 7.23 1.45 -22.31
C PRO A 408 7.10 2.61 -23.30
N GLU A 409 6.81 2.29 -24.55
CA GLU A 409 6.42 3.27 -25.55
C GLU A 409 4.99 3.80 -25.30
N GLY A 410 4.73 5.02 -25.72
CA GLY A 410 3.42 5.66 -25.61
C GLY A 410 3.49 7.17 -25.72
N GLU A 411 2.37 7.82 -25.51
CA GLU A 411 2.20 9.26 -25.67
C GLU A 411 1.89 9.96 -24.34
N ILE A 412 2.33 11.20 -24.23
CA ILE A 412 1.91 12.12 -23.19
C ILE A 412 0.87 13.05 -23.80
N THR A 413 -0.35 13.07 -23.25
CA THR A 413 -1.45 13.86 -23.80
C THR A 413 -1.91 14.93 -22.83
N GLU A 414 -2.54 15.99 -23.33
CA GLU A 414 -3.17 17.02 -22.50
C GLU A 414 -4.24 16.43 -21.58
N THR A 415 -5.00 15.43 -22.05
CA THR A 415 -5.99 14.73 -21.23
C THR A 415 -5.33 13.99 -20.08
N GLY A 416 -4.22 13.29 -20.32
CA GLY A 416 -3.45 12.60 -19.26
C GLY A 416 -2.87 13.58 -18.23
N LEU A 417 -2.36 14.73 -18.71
CA LEU A 417 -1.86 15.80 -17.84
C LEU A 417 -2.98 16.36 -16.94
N LYS A 418 -4.14 16.70 -17.51
CA LYS A 418 -5.31 17.19 -16.77
C LYS A 418 -5.80 16.15 -15.77
N GLN A 419 -5.84 14.88 -16.13
CA GLN A 419 -6.26 13.80 -15.25
C GLN A 419 -5.31 13.65 -14.05
N ASN A 420 -3.99 13.69 -14.26
CA ASN A 420 -3.03 13.64 -13.17
C ASN A 420 -3.19 14.80 -12.18
N VAL A 421 -3.42 16.03 -12.69
CA VAL A 421 -3.71 17.21 -11.84
C VAL A 421 -5.00 17.00 -11.05
N ALA A 422 -6.08 16.59 -11.72
CA ALA A 422 -7.38 16.41 -11.09
C ALA A 422 -7.36 15.34 -9.97
N ILE A 423 -6.65 14.24 -10.19
CA ILE A 423 -6.48 13.17 -9.21
C ILE A 423 -5.62 13.66 -8.03
N GLY A 424 -4.49 14.31 -8.30
CA GLY A 424 -3.63 14.85 -7.25
C GLY A 424 -4.37 15.83 -6.34
N LEU A 425 -5.12 16.78 -6.91
CA LEU A 425 -5.91 17.74 -6.15
C LEU A 425 -7.04 17.08 -5.37
N GLY A 426 -7.84 16.24 -6.03
CA GLY A 426 -9.00 15.59 -5.41
C GLY A 426 -8.61 14.61 -4.30
N TYR A 427 -7.51 13.89 -4.48
CA TYR A 427 -6.98 12.99 -3.46
C TYR A 427 -6.43 13.75 -2.25
N LEU A 428 -5.55 14.74 -2.45
CA LEU A 428 -4.98 15.52 -1.37
C LEU A 428 -6.04 16.30 -0.57
N GLU A 429 -7.05 16.85 -1.25
CA GLU A 429 -8.20 17.49 -0.59
C GLU A 429 -8.87 16.52 0.38
N ALA A 430 -9.18 15.30 -0.07
CA ALA A 430 -9.81 14.30 0.78
C ALA A 430 -8.87 13.87 1.92
N TRP A 431 -7.60 13.68 1.62
CA TRP A 431 -6.59 13.27 2.58
C TRP A 431 -6.40 14.28 3.71
N PHE A 432 -6.40 15.59 3.42
CA PHE A 432 -6.35 16.64 4.44
C PHE A 432 -7.61 16.68 5.34
N ARG A 433 -8.72 16.11 4.87
CA ARG A 433 -9.93 15.93 5.68
C ARG A 433 -9.96 14.57 6.42
N GLY A 434 -8.88 13.83 6.42
CA GLY A 434 -8.79 12.51 7.09
C GLY A 434 -9.33 11.34 6.27
N ILE A 435 -9.52 11.50 4.95
CA ILE A 435 -10.05 10.45 4.07
C ILE A 435 -8.93 9.95 3.14
N GLY A 436 -8.41 8.77 3.40
CA GLY A 436 -7.27 8.20 2.66
C GLY A 436 -7.64 7.39 1.41
N CYS A 437 -8.93 7.16 1.14
CA CYS A 437 -9.42 6.44 -0.03
C CYS A 437 -10.66 7.13 -0.58
N VAL A 438 -10.63 7.58 -1.85
CA VAL A 438 -11.67 8.44 -2.40
C VAL A 438 -12.08 8.04 -3.83
N PRO A 439 -13.39 8.01 -4.14
CA PRO A 439 -13.87 7.73 -5.49
C PRO A 439 -13.65 8.95 -6.40
N LEU A 440 -12.76 8.83 -7.36
CA LEU A 440 -12.52 9.83 -8.41
C LEU A 440 -12.58 9.16 -9.78
N PHE A 441 -13.33 9.74 -10.71
CA PHE A 441 -13.44 9.22 -12.10
C PHE A 441 -13.80 7.73 -12.19
N ASN A 442 -14.71 7.27 -11.32
CA ASN A 442 -15.16 5.87 -11.19
C ASN A 442 -14.04 4.89 -10.78
N LEU A 443 -12.95 5.39 -10.21
CA LEU A 443 -11.89 4.60 -9.61
C LEU A 443 -11.79 4.92 -8.12
N MET A 444 -11.45 3.92 -7.31
CA MET A 444 -11.09 4.10 -5.92
C MET A 444 -9.61 4.49 -5.86
N GLU A 445 -9.36 5.79 -5.71
CA GLU A 445 -8.01 6.35 -5.65
C GLU A 445 -7.49 6.30 -4.20
N ASP A 446 -6.22 5.91 -4.06
CA ASP A 446 -5.47 5.85 -2.79
C ASP A 446 -4.15 6.62 -2.91
N ALA A 447 -3.26 6.54 -1.90
CA ALA A 447 -2.00 7.26 -1.93
C ALA A 447 -1.11 6.84 -3.12
N ALA A 448 -1.12 5.56 -3.51
CA ALA A 448 -0.32 5.08 -4.63
C ALA A 448 -0.71 5.74 -5.96
N THR A 449 -2.00 5.98 -6.18
CA THR A 449 -2.51 6.60 -7.40
C THR A 449 -2.28 8.12 -7.43
N ALA A 450 -2.28 8.77 -6.27
CA ALA A 450 -1.88 10.17 -6.15
C ALA A 450 -0.36 10.33 -6.37
N GLU A 451 0.45 9.40 -5.86
CA GLU A 451 1.90 9.38 -6.04
C GLU A 451 2.29 9.25 -7.51
N ILE A 452 1.73 8.28 -8.25
CA ILE A 452 2.03 8.15 -9.69
C ILE A 452 1.62 9.40 -10.47
N SER A 453 0.47 10.01 -10.11
CA SER A 453 -0.02 11.21 -10.80
C SER A 453 0.93 12.40 -10.62
N ARG A 454 1.34 12.70 -9.37
CA ARG A 454 2.28 13.78 -9.10
C ARG A 454 3.67 13.48 -9.66
N ALA A 455 4.10 12.21 -9.62
CA ALA A 455 5.40 11.79 -10.12
C ALA A 455 5.53 11.99 -11.63
N GLN A 456 4.48 11.64 -12.40
CA GLN A 456 4.46 11.90 -13.84
C GLN A 456 4.50 13.41 -14.14
N LEU A 457 3.74 14.23 -13.43
CA LEU A 457 3.77 15.68 -13.60
C LEU A 457 5.18 16.25 -13.35
N TRP A 458 5.82 15.84 -12.26
CA TRP A 458 7.19 16.26 -11.96
C TRP A 458 8.17 15.80 -13.04
N GLN A 459 8.11 14.52 -13.44
CA GLN A 459 8.99 13.96 -14.46
C GLN A 459 8.86 14.69 -15.81
N TRP A 460 7.61 14.93 -16.24
CA TRP A 460 7.35 15.60 -17.52
C TRP A 460 7.84 17.04 -17.52
N VAL A 461 7.65 17.78 -16.44
CA VAL A 461 8.18 19.15 -16.27
C VAL A 461 9.70 19.15 -16.23
N HIS A 462 10.30 18.29 -15.41
CA HIS A 462 11.75 18.23 -15.20
C HIS A 462 12.51 17.92 -16.49
N HIS A 463 12.00 16.96 -17.27
CA HIS A 463 12.62 16.55 -18.53
C HIS A 463 12.08 17.30 -19.76
N LYS A 464 11.23 18.32 -19.57
CA LYS A 464 10.61 19.08 -20.66
C LYS A 464 9.98 18.16 -21.73
N ALA A 465 9.24 17.16 -21.27
CA ALA A 465 8.59 16.19 -22.11
C ALA A 465 7.61 16.88 -23.08
N LYS A 466 7.33 16.26 -24.21
CA LYS A 466 6.42 16.81 -25.21
C LYS A 466 5.06 16.12 -25.16
N LEU A 467 4.00 16.90 -25.19
CA LEU A 467 2.66 16.39 -25.47
C LEU A 467 2.57 15.87 -26.90
N ALA A 468 1.60 15.02 -27.18
CA ALA A 468 1.33 14.49 -28.53
C ALA A 468 1.07 15.58 -29.56
N ASP A 469 0.62 16.77 -29.17
CA ASP A 469 0.44 17.94 -30.03
C ASP A 469 1.71 18.79 -30.22
N GLY A 470 2.84 18.39 -29.65
CA GLY A 470 4.15 19.02 -29.76
C GLY A 470 4.46 20.09 -28.71
N ARG A 471 3.51 20.50 -27.87
CA ARG A 471 3.76 21.45 -26.77
C ARG A 471 4.69 20.83 -25.73
N VAL A 472 5.60 21.64 -25.21
CA VAL A 472 6.48 21.23 -24.11
C VAL A 472 5.72 21.32 -22.80
N VAL A 473 5.84 20.29 -21.96
CA VAL A 473 5.33 20.32 -20.59
C VAL A 473 6.32 21.07 -19.71
N ASP A 474 5.96 22.30 -19.34
CA ASP A 474 6.71 23.15 -18.42
C ASP A 474 5.86 23.54 -17.21
N LEU A 475 6.48 24.22 -16.25
CA LEU A 475 5.78 24.66 -15.04
C LEU A 475 4.60 25.59 -15.36
N ALA A 476 4.74 26.48 -16.36
CA ALA A 476 3.69 27.42 -16.70
C ALA A 476 2.43 26.71 -17.23
N LEU A 477 2.63 25.70 -18.09
CA LEU A 477 1.53 24.88 -18.60
C LEU A 477 0.84 24.13 -17.46
N VAL A 478 1.61 23.45 -16.57
CA VAL A 478 1.03 22.67 -15.48
C VAL A 478 0.34 23.57 -14.46
N GLU A 479 0.88 24.74 -14.15
CA GLU A 479 0.23 25.70 -13.24
C GLU A 479 -1.07 26.26 -13.83
N SER A 480 -1.13 26.47 -15.12
CA SER A 480 -2.38 26.87 -15.80
C SER A 480 -3.46 25.77 -15.65
N VAL A 481 -3.07 24.50 -15.78
CA VAL A 481 -3.99 23.37 -15.61
C VAL A 481 -4.41 23.23 -14.14
N ILE A 482 -3.48 23.39 -13.18
CA ILE A 482 -3.80 23.37 -11.73
C ILE A 482 -4.80 24.50 -11.41
N ALA A 483 -4.58 25.71 -11.91
CA ALA A 483 -5.49 26.84 -11.65
C ALA A 483 -6.89 26.59 -12.22
N GLY A 484 -6.98 26.09 -13.45
CA GLY A 484 -8.25 25.74 -14.09
C GLY A 484 -9.00 24.63 -13.34
N GLU A 485 -8.30 23.57 -12.98
CA GLU A 485 -8.89 22.43 -12.25
C GLU A 485 -9.29 22.82 -10.81
N LEU A 486 -8.46 23.59 -10.11
CA LEU A 486 -8.78 24.12 -8.77
C LEU A 486 -10.07 24.94 -8.80
N ASN A 487 -10.21 25.86 -9.76
CA ASN A 487 -11.45 26.64 -9.91
C ASN A 487 -12.65 25.74 -10.18
N ARG A 488 -12.52 24.74 -11.04
CA ARG A 488 -13.57 23.78 -11.35
C ARG A 488 -14.02 23.02 -10.10
N GLN A 489 -13.07 22.51 -9.32
CA GLN A 489 -13.33 21.73 -8.11
C GLN A 489 -13.97 22.60 -7.00
N LYS A 490 -13.44 23.80 -6.76
CA LYS A 490 -13.98 24.73 -5.76
C LYS A 490 -15.43 25.16 -6.04
N ASN A 491 -15.79 25.32 -7.30
CA ASN A 491 -17.16 25.67 -7.69
C ASN A 491 -18.19 24.53 -7.44
N ALA A 492 -17.71 23.31 -7.22
CA ALA A 492 -18.55 22.13 -7.00
C ALA A 492 -18.70 21.73 -5.52
N VAL A 493 -18.06 22.46 -4.58
CA VAL A 493 -17.99 22.08 -3.17
C VAL A 493 -18.29 23.27 -2.25
N ASP A 494 -18.50 23.00 -0.96
CA ASP A 494 -18.69 24.02 0.07
C ASP A 494 -17.39 24.74 0.46
N ALA A 495 -17.50 25.80 1.25
CA ALA A 495 -16.38 26.65 1.65
C ALA A 495 -15.29 25.90 2.43
N THR A 496 -15.65 24.93 3.27
CA THR A 496 -14.69 24.15 4.06
C THR A 496 -13.80 23.32 3.16
N ARG A 497 -14.39 22.67 2.15
CA ARG A 497 -13.65 21.90 1.16
C ARG A 497 -12.81 22.78 0.23
N CYS A 498 -13.25 24.02 -0.02
CA CYS A 498 -12.45 24.98 -0.80
C CYS A 498 -11.08 25.23 -0.17
N ALA A 499 -10.99 25.37 1.14
CA ALA A 499 -9.71 25.56 1.84
C ALA A 499 -8.79 24.34 1.68
N ALA A 500 -9.32 23.13 1.80
CA ALA A 500 -8.56 21.90 1.61
C ALA A 500 -8.05 21.75 0.15
N TYR A 501 -8.83 22.19 -0.86
CA TYR A 501 -8.37 22.24 -2.25
C TYR A 501 -7.26 23.25 -2.48
N GLU A 502 -7.30 24.41 -1.81
CA GLU A 502 -6.21 25.41 -1.88
C GLU A 502 -4.92 24.84 -1.30
N GLU A 503 -5.01 24.20 -0.13
CA GLU A 503 -3.88 23.52 0.50
C GLU A 503 -3.32 22.39 -0.38
N ALA A 504 -4.19 21.62 -1.02
CA ALA A 504 -3.79 20.57 -1.98
C ALA A 504 -3.05 21.16 -3.20
N ALA A 505 -3.54 22.27 -3.75
CA ALA A 505 -2.90 22.94 -4.87
C ALA A 505 -1.53 23.52 -4.48
N ASP A 506 -1.41 24.07 -3.29
CA ASP A 506 -0.15 24.62 -2.80
C ASP A 506 0.90 23.52 -2.58
N LEU A 507 0.51 22.38 -2.00
CA LEU A 507 1.42 21.24 -1.91
C LEU A 507 1.82 20.69 -3.29
N MET A 508 0.88 20.57 -4.22
CA MET A 508 1.20 20.14 -5.58
C MET A 508 2.22 21.07 -6.25
N ARG A 509 2.06 22.40 -6.12
CA ARG A 509 3.01 23.38 -6.65
C ARG A 509 4.39 23.27 -6.00
N GLU A 510 4.42 23.09 -4.67
CA GLU A 510 5.66 22.86 -3.92
C GLU A 510 6.42 21.66 -4.45
N LEU A 511 5.73 20.51 -4.59
CA LEU A 511 6.31 19.28 -5.09
C LEU A 511 6.83 19.40 -6.53
N LEU A 512 6.08 20.09 -7.40
CA LEU A 512 6.46 20.27 -8.82
C LEU A 512 7.65 21.21 -9.02
N ARG A 513 7.78 22.22 -8.16
CA ARG A 513 8.92 23.18 -8.19
C ARG A 513 10.17 22.64 -7.51
N ALA A 514 10.06 21.56 -6.75
CA ALA A 514 11.19 20.98 -6.05
C ALA A 514 12.28 20.55 -7.06
N PRO A 515 13.55 20.99 -6.88
CA PRO A 515 14.64 20.64 -7.79
C PRO A 515 15.04 19.17 -7.72
N LYS A 516 14.73 18.52 -6.59
CA LYS A 516 14.90 17.08 -6.38
C LYS A 516 13.55 16.43 -6.20
N PHE A 517 13.41 15.23 -6.74
CA PHE A 517 12.20 14.44 -6.55
C PHE A 517 11.97 14.14 -5.06
N MET A 518 10.81 14.51 -4.53
CA MET A 518 10.41 14.19 -3.16
C MET A 518 10.07 12.71 -3.06
N ASP A 519 10.62 12.01 -2.07
CA ASP A 519 10.47 10.55 -1.92
C ASP A 519 9.01 10.09 -1.89
N PHE A 520 8.18 10.75 -1.07
CA PHE A 520 6.74 10.49 -0.97
C PHE A 520 5.98 11.79 -0.71
N LEU A 521 4.83 11.96 -1.38
CA LEU A 521 3.95 13.14 -1.17
C LEU A 521 3.34 13.13 0.24
N THR A 522 3.17 11.95 0.81
CA THR A 522 2.60 11.78 2.16
C THR A 522 3.50 12.34 3.25
N LEU A 523 4.81 12.46 3.04
CA LEU A 523 5.73 13.04 4.02
C LEU A 523 5.44 14.53 4.30
N PRO A 524 5.45 15.45 3.30
CA PRO A 524 5.07 16.84 3.53
C PRO A 524 3.57 17.01 3.81
N ALA A 525 2.71 16.16 3.23
CA ALA A 525 1.28 16.20 3.50
C ALA A 525 0.97 15.89 4.98
N TYR A 526 1.65 14.92 5.57
CA TYR A 526 1.46 14.58 6.99
C TYR A 526 1.81 15.74 7.93
N GLN A 527 2.85 16.53 7.60
CA GLN A 527 3.17 17.74 8.38
C GLN A 527 2.01 18.75 8.40
N ARG A 528 1.26 18.85 7.31
CA ARG A 528 0.11 19.73 7.20
C ARG A 528 -1.09 19.20 8.02
N VAL A 529 -1.34 17.89 7.98
CA VAL A 529 -2.36 17.25 8.81
C VAL A 529 -2.08 17.45 10.30
N LEU A 530 -0.85 17.25 10.75
CA LEU A 530 -0.46 17.46 12.15
C LEU A 530 -0.70 18.90 12.63
N LYS A 531 -0.50 19.91 11.77
CA LYS A 531 -0.81 21.30 12.09
C LYS A 531 -2.32 21.55 12.24
N GLU A 532 -3.13 20.91 11.39
CA GLU A 532 -4.60 21.04 11.45
C GLU A 532 -5.20 20.33 12.68
N GLU A 533 -4.62 19.21 13.10
CA GLU A 533 -5.06 18.47 14.29
C GLU A 533 -4.87 19.27 15.59
N LYS A 534 -4.15 20.42 15.56
CA LYS A 534 -3.95 21.34 16.70
C LYS A 534 -3.61 20.60 17.99
N PHE A 535 -2.69 19.68 17.92
CA PHE A 535 -2.06 19.21 19.16
C PHE A 535 -1.19 20.34 19.63
N ALA A 536 -1.79 21.22 20.45
CA ALA A 536 -1.11 22.34 21.03
C ALA A 536 0.07 21.82 21.85
N THR A 537 1.25 21.93 21.28
CA THR A 537 2.45 22.16 22.05
C THR A 537 2.43 23.65 22.33
N ASP A 538 1.77 24.06 23.42
CA ASP A 538 2.03 25.35 24.06
C ASP A 538 3.44 25.31 24.67
#